data_dfdef3ada4ca28f501207ba4b273e934
#
_entry.id   dfdef3ada4ca28f501207ba4b273e934
#
_cell.length_a   1.000
_cell.length_b   1.000
_cell.length_c   1.000
_cell.angle_alpha   90.00
_cell.angle_beta   90.00
_cell.angle_gamma   90.00
#
_symmetry.space_group_name_H-M   'P 1'
#
loop_
_entity.id
_entity.type
_entity.pdbx_description
1 polymer ?
#
loop_
_entity_poly.entity_id
_entity_poly.type
_entity_poly.pdbx_seq_one_letter_code
_entity_poly.pdbx_strand_id
1 'polypeptide(L)'
;MEARAESECGHLLSWGLFEVIENGHQHIIGHASAYGFDVITQKLAHIDFNAKTKTGIAITHTGILYHLHGKPLRFGVKGHHQLREFVDLHQCSIKVLKV
;
A
#
# COMPACT_ATOMS: atom_id res chain seq x y z
N MET A 1 16.75 17.31 0.40
CA MET A 1 16.10 17.49 -0.23
C MET A 1 14.86 17.83 0.06
N GLU A 2 14.47 18.54 -0.04
CA GLU A 2 13.43 18.99 0.15
C GLU A 2 12.38 18.46 -0.55
N ALA A 3 12.64 17.98 -1.54
CA ALA A 3 11.65 17.26 -2.23
C ALA A 3 11.03 16.18 -1.39
N ARG A 4 11.66 15.88 -0.28
CA ARG A 4 11.16 14.89 0.57
C ARG A 4 9.80 15.21 1.12
N ALA A 5 9.56 16.44 1.51
CA ALA A 5 8.27 16.80 2.04
C ALA A 5 7.19 16.68 0.97
N GLU A 6 7.54 16.95 -0.26
CA GLU A 6 6.60 16.86 -1.35
C GLU A 6 6.25 15.45 -1.70
N SER A 7 7.14 14.52 -1.44
CA SER A 7 6.89 13.13 -1.78
C SER A 7 6.27 12.35 -0.63
N GLU A 8 5.98 13.01 0.48
CA GLU A 8 5.35 12.33 1.59
C GLU A 8 3.84 12.44 1.44
N CYS A 9 3.18 11.32 1.24
CA CYS A 9 1.75 11.29 1.01
C CYS A 9 0.94 10.99 2.26
N GLY A 10 1.57 10.94 3.42
CA GLY A 10 0.88 10.86 4.68
C GLY A 10 0.77 9.45 5.20
N HIS A 11 -0.29 9.21 5.97
CA HIS A 11 -0.42 8.04 6.81
C HIS A 11 -1.50 7.12 6.30
N LEU A 12 -1.21 5.82 6.29
CA LEU A 12 -2.18 4.80 5.88
C LEU A 12 -2.58 3.96 7.07
N LEU A 13 -3.88 3.81 7.25
CA LEU A 13 -4.47 2.96 8.26
C LEU A 13 -5.14 1.79 7.57
N SER A 14 -5.40 0.72 8.30
CA SER A 14 -6.09 -0.45 7.76
C SER A 14 -5.48 -0.87 6.43
N TRP A 15 -4.16 -1.01 6.40
CA TRP A 15 -3.41 -1.24 5.17
C TRP A 15 -3.11 -2.72 4.96
N GLY A 16 -2.82 -3.07 3.73
CA GLY A 16 -2.38 -4.41 3.38
C GLY A 16 -1.45 -4.37 2.19
N LEU A 17 -0.62 -5.40 2.07
CA LEU A 17 0.37 -5.51 1.02
C LEU A 17 -0.08 -6.59 0.04
N PHE A 18 -0.01 -6.29 -1.24
CA PHE A 18 -0.31 -7.31 -2.25
C PHE A 18 0.69 -7.22 -3.41
N GLU A 19 0.77 -8.32 -4.13
CA GLU A 19 1.66 -8.43 -5.28
C GLU A 19 0.82 -8.70 -6.52
N VAL A 20 1.15 -8.03 -7.62
CA VAL A 20 0.58 -8.34 -8.92
C VAL A 20 1.37 -9.52 -9.48
N ILE A 21 0.70 -10.64 -9.69
CA ILE A 21 1.37 -11.88 -10.01
C ILE A 21 2.11 -11.79 -11.36
N GLU A 22 1.48 -11.13 -12.32
CA GLU A 22 2.02 -11.09 -13.69
C GLU A 22 3.37 -10.37 -13.80
N ASN A 23 3.64 -9.40 -12.94
CA ASN A 23 4.89 -8.64 -13.04
C ASN A 23 5.71 -8.62 -11.75
N GLY A 24 5.19 -9.19 -10.66
CA GLY A 24 5.89 -9.23 -9.39
C GLY A 24 5.92 -7.90 -8.65
N HIS A 25 5.21 -6.89 -9.12
CA HIS A 25 5.21 -5.60 -8.45
C HIS A 25 4.37 -5.66 -7.18
N GLN A 26 4.85 -5.01 -6.14
CA GLN A 26 4.15 -4.95 -4.86
C GLN A 26 3.54 -3.57 -4.66
N HIS A 27 2.37 -3.56 -4.06
CA HIS A 27 1.60 -2.34 -3.80
C HIS A 27 0.97 -2.44 -2.43
N ILE A 28 0.64 -1.29 -1.84
CA ILE A 28 -0.14 -1.25 -0.61
C ILE A 28 -1.49 -0.65 -0.92
N ILE A 29 -2.53 -1.23 -0.31
CA ILE A 29 -3.84 -0.62 -0.27
C ILE A 29 -4.08 -0.24 1.18
N GLY A 30 -4.54 0.98 1.42
CA GLY A 30 -4.78 1.44 2.77
C GLY A 30 -5.66 2.66 2.79
N HIS A 31 -6.13 3.02 3.98
CA HIS A 31 -7.00 4.18 4.16
C HIS A 31 -6.15 5.40 4.44
N ALA A 32 -6.21 6.38 3.56
CA ALA A 32 -5.50 7.64 3.73
C ALA A 32 -6.38 8.60 4.52
N SER A 33 -6.13 8.66 5.83
CA SER A 33 -7.01 9.42 6.73
C SER A 33 -7.06 10.89 6.38
N ALA A 34 -5.98 11.44 5.86
CA ALA A 34 -5.94 12.86 5.50
C ALA A 34 -6.89 13.18 4.35
N TYR A 35 -7.18 12.21 3.50
CA TYR A 35 -8.04 12.41 2.34
C TYR A 35 -9.42 11.80 2.52
N GLY A 36 -9.57 10.93 3.51
CA GLY A 36 -10.87 10.31 3.77
C GLY A 36 -11.25 9.19 2.82
N PHE A 37 -10.31 8.63 2.07
CA PHE A 37 -10.62 7.51 1.17
C PHE A 37 -9.45 6.53 1.11
N ASP A 38 -9.74 5.37 0.54
CA ASP A 38 -8.72 4.33 0.37
C ASP A 38 -7.89 4.61 -0.87
N VAL A 39 -6.60 4.28 -0.78
CA VAL A 39 -5.68 4.46 -1.90
C VAL A 39 -4.94 3.17 -2.17
N ILE A 40 -4.52 2.99 -3.42
CA ILE A 40 -3.57 1.95 -3.79
C ILE A 40 -2.32 2.68 -4.25
N THR A 41 -1.18 2.34 -3.65
CA THR A 41 0.08 3.01 -3.97
C THR A 41 0.57 2.59 -5.35
N GLN A 42 1.50 3.36 -5.89
CA GLN A 42 2.31 2.92 -7.02
C GLN A 42 3.15 1.73 -6.56
N LYS A 43 3.81 1.06 -7.50
CA LYS A 43 4.64 -0.09 -7.11
C LYS A 43 5.71 0.36 -6.11
N LEU A 44 5.97 -0.51 -5.15
CA LEU A 44 6.89 -0.19 -4.07
C LEU A 44 8.33 -0.44 -4.48
N ALA A 45 9.23 0.43 -4.01
CA ALA A 45 10.66 0.20 -4.07
C ALA A 45 11.15 -0.40 -2.75
N HIS A 46 10.47 -0.05 -1.65
CA HIS A 46 10.92 -0.48 -0.32
C HIS A 46 9.75 -0.48 0.65
N ILE A 47 9.76 -1.45 1.57
CA ILE A 47 8.83 -1.47 2.68
C ILE A 47 9.59 -1.95 3.91
N ASP A 48 9.35 -1.31 5.03
CA ASP A 48 9.95 -1.66 6.31
C ASP A 48 8.88 -1.53 7.38
N PHE A 49 8.57 -2.63 8.06
CA PHE A 49 7.52 -2.65 9.06
C PHE A 49 8.03 -3.29 10.34
N ASN A 50 7.81 -2.61 11.47
CA ASN A 50 8.17 -3.10 12.77
C ASN A 50 6.93 -3.65 13.47
N ALA A 51 6.89 -4.98 13.65
CA ALA A 51 5.73 -5.64 14.24
C ALA A 51 5.55 -5.29 15.71
N LYS A 52 6.60 -4.89 16.39
CA LYS A 52 6.51 -4.56 17.82
C LYS A 52 5.83 -3.21 18.02
N THR A 53 6.20 -2.22 17.24
CA THR A 53 5.61 -0.89 17.33
C THR A 53 4.35 -0.77 16.48
N LYS A 54 4.15 -1.71 15.55
CA LYS A 54 3.03 -1.70 14.61
C LYS A 54 3.05 -0.44 13.76
N THR A 55 4.26 -0.04 13.35
CA THR A 55 4.47 1.10 12.47
C THR A 55 5.50 0.75 11.42
N GLY A 56 5.48 1.48 10.32
CA GLY A 56 6.45 1.25 9.28
C GLY A 56 6.39 2.33 8.22
N ILE A 57 7.17 2.14 7.17
CA ILE A 57 7.18 3.03 6.02
C ILE A 57 7.15 2.21 4.75
N ALA A 58 6.61 2.81 3.71
CA ALA A 58 6.67 2.26 2.37
C ALA A 58 7.06 3.38 1.42
N ILE A 59 7.97 3.08 0.50
CA ILE A 59 8.47 4.06 -0.46
C ILE A 59 8.21 3.49 -1.85
N THR A 60 7.56 4.30 -2.69
CA THR A 60 7.26 3.89 -4.06
C THR A 60 8.48 4.06 -4.94
N HIS A 61 8.41 3.51 -6.15
CA HIS A 61 9.50 3.60 -7.12
C HIS A 61 9.77 5.04 -7.56
N THR A 62 8.83 5.93 -7.36
CA THR A 62 9.02 7.35 -7.66
C THR A 62 9.42 8.16 -6.45
N GLY A 63 9.62 7.52 -5.29
CA GLY A 63 10.09 8.19 -4.09
C GLY A 63 9.02 8.72 -3.16
N ILE A 64 7.77 8.35 -3.38
CA ILE A 64 6.68 8.79 -2.50
C ILE A 64 6.71 7.95 -1.23
N LEU A 65 6.69 8.62 -0.09
CA LEU A 65 6.77 7.99 1.21
C LEU A 65 5.40 7.93 1.89
N TYR A 66 5.04 6.74 2.38
CA TYR A 66 3.84 6.55 3.19
C TYR A 66 4.24 6.01 4.55
N HIS A 67 3.57 6.50 5.59
CA HIS A 67 3.70 5.96 6.94
C HIS A 67 2.60 4.93 7.17
N LEU A 68 2.97 3.75 7.65
CA LEU A 68 2.02 2.65 7.87
C LEU A 68 1.72 2.55 9.35
N HIS A 69 0.44 2.45 9.70
CA HIS A 69 0.00 2.38 11.09
C HIS A 69 -0.86 1.15 11.30
N GLY A 70 -0.54 0.40 12.35
CA GLY A 70 -1.28 -0.77 12.72
C GLY A 70 -0.78 -2.00 11.98
N LYS A 71 -1.29 -3.17 12.37
CA LYS A 71 -0.94 -4.42 11.73
C LYS A 71 -1.44 -4.45 10.30
N PRO A 72 -0.69 -5.09 9.40
CA PRO A 72 -1.21 -5.29 8.05
C PRO A 72 -2.44 -6.21 8.10
N LEU A 73 -3.46 -5.84 7.34
CA LEU A 73 -4.68 -6.61 7.28
C LEU A 73 -4.55 -7.71 6.25
N ARG A 74 -5.16 -8.84 6.56
CA ARG A 74 -5.38 -9.87 5.58
C ARG A 74 -6.81 -9.75 5.19
N PHE A 75 -7.06 -9.12 4.06
CA PHE A 75 -8.43 -9.04 3.65
C PHE A 75 -8.61 -9.83 2.40
N GLY A 76 -9.76 -10.34 2.23
CA GLY A 76 -10.11 -11.00 0.99
C GLY A 76 -10.23 -9.96 -0.09
N VAL A 77 -9.61 -10.23 -1.22
CA VAL A 77 -9.71 -9.36 -2.38
C VAL A 77 -11.14 -9.05 -2.69
N LYS A 78 -12.00 -10.02 -2.50
CA LYS A 78 -13.41 -9.89 -2.89
C LYS A 78 -14.16 -8.84 -2.10
N GLY A 79 -13.74 -8.57 -0.88
CA GLY A 79 -14.46 -7.63 -0.05
C GLY A 79 -14.00 -6.20 -0.22
N HIS A 80 -12.94 -5.96 -0.97
CA HIS A 80 -12.40 -4.63 -1.06
C HIS A 80 -12.64 -4.04 -2.44
N HIS A 81 -13.54 -3.07 -2.48
CA HIS A 81 -13.99 -2.50 -3.74
C HIS A 81 -12.85 -1.91 -4.59
N GLN A 82 -11.98 -1.13 -3.98
CA GLN A 82 -10.86 -0.51 -4.67
C GLN A 82 -9.92 -1.53 -5.27
N LEU A 83 -9.67 -2.62 -4.56
CA LEU A 83 -8.78 -3.65 -5.03
C LEU A 83 -9.41 -4.41 -6.20
N ARG A 84 -10.71 -4.63 -6.14
CA ARG A 84 -11.42 -5.27 -7.24
C ARG A 84 -11.38 -4.41 -8.49
N GLU A 85 -11.54 -3.11 -8.34
CA GLU A 85 -11.43 -2.20 -9.48
C GLU A 85 -10.04 -2.20 -10.06
N PHE A 86 -9.02 -2.25 -9.20
CA PHE A 86 -7.64 -2.31 -9.66
C PHE A 86 -7.40 -3.57 -10.50
N VAL A 87 -7.87 -4.71 -10.01
CA VAL A 87 -7.72 -5.97 -10.72
C VAL A 87 -8.42 -5.92 -12.08
N ASP A 88 -9.63 -5.39 -12.12
CA ASP A 88 -10.38 -5.30 -13.36
C ASP A 88 -9.73 -4.34 -14.36
N LEU A 89 -9.28 -3.20 -13.88
CA LEU A 89 -8.70 -2.18 -14.74
C LEU A 89 -7.39 -2.66 -15.37
N HIS A 90 -6.57 -3.32 -14.59
CA HIS A 90 -5.26 -3.77 -15.06
C HIS A 90 -5.26 -5.19 -15.60
N GLN A 91 -6.41 -5.86 -15.55
CA GLN A 91 -6.57 -7.24 -16.02
C GLN A 91 -5.46 -8.12 -15.44
N CYS A 92 -5.29 -8.08 -14.14
CA CYS A 92 -4.21 -8.77 -13.46
C CYS A 92 -4.76 -9.66 -12.36
N SER A 93 -3.88 -10.51 -11.84
CA SER A 93 -4.14 -11.35 -10.67
C SER A 93 -3.30 -10.83 -9.54
N ILE A 94 -3.79 -10.93 -8.32
CA ILE A 94 -3.05 -10.46 -7.17
C ILE A 94 -2.94 -11.53 -6.10
N LYS A 95 -1.94 -11.34 -5.24
CA LYS A 95 -1.69 -12.22 -4.11
C LYS A 95 -1.46 -11.33 -2.90
N VAL A 96 -2.24 -11.53 -1.84
CA VAL A 96 -2.07 -10.78 -0.59
C VAL A 96 -0.86 -11.35 0.13
N LEU A 97 0.04 -10.48 0.56
CA LEU A 97 1.28 -10.88 1.19
C LEU A 97 1.24 -10.64 2.68
N LYS A 98 2.01 -11.45 3.40
CA LYS A 98 2.25 -11.20 4.81
C LYS A 98 3.47 -10.31 4.96
N VAL A 99 3.44 -9.49 5.96
CA VAL A 99 4.56 -8.61 6.27
C VAL A 99 5.18 -9.01 7.59
#